data_b22ccbb87c79469a87ae207154a9bd1e
#
_entry.id   b22ccbb87c79469a87ae207154a9bd1e
#
_cell.length_a   1.000
_cell.length_b   1.000
_cell.length_c   1.000
_cell.angle_alpha   90.00
_cell.angle_beta   90.00
_cell.angle_gamma   90.00
#
_symmetry.space_group_name_H-M   'P 1'
#
loop_
_entity.id
_entity.type
_entity.pdbx_description
1 polymer ?
#
loop_
_entity_poly.entity_id
_entity_poly.type
_entity_poly.pdbx_seq_one_letter_code
_entity_poly.pdbx_strand_id
1 'polypeptide(L)'
;MFILAVGIGLIFFYVVAQKTIDSSSQERMKTNVARQSEHLRTILNIHYSYLEGVAEKIAESNELMNEENKEVLTVFQKNTSLDRLALIDPEGNAYYDNGVEKNVSHRRYFKEGISGNRTLSDPLESSVDQETRVVLGVPVFHEDEVIGILCGSCNVGELSQMLFDDLFSGNGYSLIVTREGKIVAHTGDPVDHKFSYGEDIFTFYESKTTREGHSIGEVKQNFAMGEEGLVRLAGYADGSDRYLAYAPLGINDWMICYVASVTVAQQSYAFVEKYEMVFLGCFGILVCLLILYIVRKNRQKTEAILQSAQTDELTQVYNRKYAERFAENALEEAKDGSIHAFFIMDIDRFKEVNDVYGHAVGDAVLHTFGALLGRQFRGDDIVGRIGGDEFIILMRNVTTKEAVRTKAEQLMAETKKLVFDEMNGKGTRSVWESHWLRSMEKPI
;
A
#
# COMPACT_ATOMS: atom_id res chain seq x y z
N MET A 1 6.00 12.67 19.74
CA MET A 1 6.95 12.85 18.64
C MET A 1 7.18 11.55 17.84
N PHE A 2 7.55 10.41 18.47
CA PHE A 2 7.79 9.13 17.78
C PHE A 2 6.57 8.63 16.97
N ILE A 3 5.37 8.58 17.55
CA ILE A 3 4.13 8.13 16.87
C ILE A 3 3.81 9.00 15.66
N LEU A 4 4.00 10.31 15.77
CA LEU A 4 3.79 11.24 14.67
C LEU A 4 4.77 10.98 13.51
N ALA A 5 6.05 10.75 13.81
CA ALA A 5 7.08 10.44 12.82
C ALA A 5 6.78 9.12 12.09
N VAL A 6 6.31 8.11 12.83
CA VAL A 6 5.87 6.82 12.25
C VAL A 6 4.66 7.00 11.36
N GLY A 7 3.66 7.77 11.80
CA GLY A 7 2.47 8.07 10.99
C GLY A 7 2.82 8.78 9.67
N ILE A 8 3.70 9.78 9.73
CA ILE A 8 4.19 10.48 8.54
C ILE A 8 4.94 9.51 7.61
N GLY A 9 5.79 8.64 8.17
CA GLY A 9 6.53 7.64 7.38
C GLY A 9 5.60 6.66 6.64
N LEU A 10 4.52 6.21 7.29
CA LEU A 10 3.53 5.32 6.67
C LEU A 10 2.74 6.02 5.55
N ILE A 11 2.32 7.27 5.77
CA ILE A 11 1.64 8.06 4.74
C ILE A 11 2.58 8.29 3.55
N PHE A 12 3.83 8.64 3.81
CA PHE A 12 4.84 8.81 2.75
C PHE A 12 5.05 7.53 1.95
N PHE A 13 5.20 6.39 2.64
CA PHE A 13 5.33 5.08 1.99
C PHE A 13 4.12 4.77 1.09
N TYR A 14 2.90 4.96 1.60
CA TYR A 14 1.67 4.75 0.82
C TYR A 14 1.63 5.62 -0.44
N VAL A 15 1.91 6.91 -0.31
CA VAL A 15 1.92 7.84 -1.46
C VAL A 15 2.97 7.45 -2.51
N VAL A 16 4.16 7.04 -2.06
CA VAL A 16 5.24 6.58 -2.97
C VAL A 16 4.85 5.29 -3.67
N ALA A 17 4.28 4.32 -2.96
CA ALA A 17 3.83 3.05 -3.53
C ALA A 17 2.75 3.27 -4.60
N GLN A 18 1.72 4.08 -4.31
CA GLN A 18 0.66 4.42 -5.26
C GLN A 18 1.21 5.12 -6.51
N LYS A 19 2.11 6.08 -6.34
CA LYS A 19 2.77 6.75 -7.46
C LYS A 19 3.59 5.78 -8.32
N THR A 20 4.27 4.84 -7.69
CA THR A 20 5.07 3.82 -8.39
C THR A 20 4.16 2.87 -9.19
N ILE A 21 3.04 2.43 -8.60
CA ILE A 21 2.05 1.57 -9.28
C ILE A 21 1.48 2.31 -10.50
N ASP A 22 1.10 3.57 -10.33
CA ASP A 22 0.56 4.38 -11.42
C ASP A 22 1.56 4.56 -12.56
N SER A 23 2.78 4.98 -12.25
CA SER A 23 3.88 5.12 -13.22
C SER A 23 4.20 3.82 -13.95
N SER A 24 4.26 2.70 -13.21
CA SER A 24 4.53 1.37 -13.82
C SER A 24 3.38 0.90 -14.72
N SER A 25 2.14 1.24 -14.35
CA SER A 25 0.95 0.93 -15.17
C SER A 25 0.93 1.74 -16.46
N GLN A 26 1.28 3.02 -16.39
CA GLN A 26 1.41 3.89 -17.56
C GLN A 26 2.49 3.38 -18.52
N GLU A 27 3.67 3.05 -18.00
CA GLU A 27 4.77 2.51 -18.80
C GLU A 27 4.40 1.18 -19.47
N ARG A 28 3.69 0.33 -18.75
CA ARG A 28 3.16 -0.92 -19.29
C ARG A 28 2.15 -0.69 -20.42
N MET A 29 1.27 0.32 -20.28
CA MET A 29 0.32 0.68 -21.32
C MET A 29 1.03 1.14 -22.61
N LYS A 30 2.06 1.99 -22.48
CA LYS A 30 2.89 2.43 -23.63
C LYS A 30 3.61 1.26 -24.28
N THR A 31 4.25 0.41 -23.49
CA THR A 31 4.95 -0.78 -24.01
C THR A 31 3.99 -1.73 -24.74
N ASN A 32 2.76 -1.89 -24.22
CA ASN A 32 1.77 -2.75 -24.84
C ASN A 32 1.29 -2.19 -26.18
N VAL A 33 0.99 -0.89 -26.27
CA VAL A 33 0.54 -0.31 -27.55
C VAL A 33 1.66 -0.34 -28.61
N ALA A 34 2.91 -0.11 -28.22
CA ALA A 34 4.06 -0.22 -29.11
C ALA A 34 4.25 -1.66 -29.61
N ARG A 35 4.11 -2.65 -28.73
CA ARG A 35 4.18 -4.07 -29.11
C ARG A 35 3.04 -4.49 -30.05
N GLN A 36 1.84 -3.98 -29.84
CA GLN A 36 0.71 -4.24 -30.76
C GLN A 36 0.95 -3.61 -32.12
N SER A 37 1.50 -2.39 -32.15
CA SER A 37 1.90 -1.75 -33.42
C SER A 37 2.87 -2.63 -34.21
N GLU A 38 3.92 -3.15 -33.53
CA GLU A 38 4.90 -4.04 -34.16
C GLU A 38 4.29 -5.37 -34.61
N HIS A 39 3.39 -5.94 -33.81
CA HIS A 39 2.69 -7.17 -34.17
C HIS A 39 1.84 -6.99 -35.43
N LEU A 40 1.01 -5.95 -35.47
CA LEU A 40 0.18 -5.66 -36.64
C LEU A 40 1.04 -5.38 -37.88
N ARG A 41 2.13 -4.61 -37.74
CA ARG A 41 3.08 -4.37 -38.80
C ARG A 41 3.67 -5.69 -39.34
N THR A 42 3.98 -6.62 -38.47
CA THR A 42 4.51 -7.93 -38.84
C THR A 42 3.47 -8.72 -39.64
N ILE A 43 2.20 -8.74 -39.21
CA ILE A 43 1.11 -9.41 -39.95
C ILE A 43 0.93 -8.81 -41.34
N LEU A 44 0.88 -7.47 -41.43
CA LEU A 44 0.75 -6.79 -42.72
C LEU A 44 1.96 -7.09 -43.64
N ASN A 45 3.17 -7.12 -43.10
CA ASN A 45 4.35 -7.51 -43.86
C ASN A 45 4.33 -8.95 -44.37
N ILE A 46 3.76 -9.89 -43.58
CA ILE A 46 3.54 -11.28 -44.02
C ILE A 46 2.58 -11.29 -45.23
N HIS A 47 1.48 -10.54 -45.17
CA HIS A 47 0.55 -10.43 -46.31
C HIS A 47 1.21 -9.79 -47.55
N TYR A 48 2.03 -8.76 -47.36
CA TYR A 48 2.79 -8.18 -48.49
C TYR A 48 3.75 -9.20 -49.08
N SER A 49 4.55 -9.89 -48.27
CA SER A 49 5.49 -10.91 -48.79
C SER A 49 4.78 -12.03 -49.52
N TYR A 50 3.58 -12.41 -49.03
CA TYR A 50 2.75 -13.39 -49.71
C TYR A 50 2.24 -12.89 -51.08
N LEU A 51 1.72 -11.65 -51.15
CA LEU A 51 1.28 -11.03 -52.39
C LEU A 51 2.45 -10.85 -53.36
N GLU A 52 3.64 -10.49 -52.88
CA GLU A 52 4.85 -10.34 -53.71
C GLU A 52 5.27 -11.66 -54.36
N GLY A 53 5.27 -12.75 -53.57
CA GLY A 53 5.55 -14.08 -54.12
C GLY A 53 4.55 -14.51 -55.21
N VAL A 54 3.27 -14.11 -55.08
CA VAL A 54 2.25 -14.34 -56.12
C VAL A 54 2.48 -13.42 -57.33
N ALA A 55 2.84 -12.15 -57.07
CA ALA A 55 3.14 -11.17 -58.14
C ALA A 55 4.33 -11.63 -58.98
N GLU A 56 5.40 -12.13 -58.35
CA GLU A 56 6.55 -12.73 -59.04
C GLU A 56 6.14 -13.89 -59.98
N LYS A 57 5.27 -14.76 -59.50
CA LYS A 57 4.74 -15.88 -60.30
C LYS A 57 3.89 -15.43 -61.47
N ILE A 58 3.06 -14.38 -61.27
CA ILE A 58 2.23 -13.79 -62.33
C ILE A 58 3.14 -13.12 -63.39
N ALA A 59 4.24 -12.52 -62.96
CA ALA A 59 5.18 -11.82 -63.85
C ALA A 59 6.02 -12.74 -64.77
N GLU A 60 6.04 -14.05 -64.51
CA GLU A 60 6.69 -14.99 -65.43
C GLU A 60 6.08 -14.99 -66.83
N SER A 61 4.84 -14.51 -66.95
CA SER A 61 4.13 -14.39 -68.21
C SER A 61 4.17 -12.95 -68.72
N ASN A 62 4.41 -12.77 -70.07
CA ASN A 62 4.42 -11.46 -70.69
C ASN A 62 3.02 -10.84 -70.78
N GLU A 63 1.95 -11.59 -70.57
CA GLU A 63 0.57 -11.11 -70.61
C GLU A 63 -0.04 -11.16 -69.21
N LEU A 64 -0.27 -10.02 -68.59
CA LEU A 64 -0.78 -9.90 -67.22
C LEU A 64 -2.15 -10.57 -67.03
N MET A 65 -3.08 -10.36 -67.96
CA MET A 65 -4.49 -10.80 -67.88
C MET A 65 -4.78 -12.13 -68.60
N ASN A 66 -3.80 -13.01 -68.74
CA ASN A 66 -3.99 -14.32 -69.33
C ASN A 66 -4.80 -15.27 -68.39
N GLU A 67 -5.34 -16.37 -68.96
CA GLU A 67 -6.18 -17.33 -68.18
C GLU A 67 -5.40 -18.05 -67.06
N GLU A 68 -4.12 -18.29 -67.26
CA GLU A 68 -3.24 -18.90 -66.23
C GLU A 68 -3.15 -18.00 -64.99
N ASN A 69 -2.88 -16.71 -65.19
CA ASN A 69 -2.81 -15.71 -64.11
C ASN A 69 -4.16 -15.51 -63.40
N LYS A 70 -5.29 -15.57 -64.14
CA LYS A 70 -6.63 -15.54 -63.55
C LYS A 70 -6.94 -16.79 -62.70
N GLU A 71 -6.45 -17.96 -63.14
CA GLU A 71 -6.57 -19.19 -62.35
C GLU A 71 -5.74 -19.12 -61.09
N VAL A 72 -4.49 -18.58 -61.17
CA VAL A 72 -3.61 -18.34 -60.04
C VAL A 72 -4.31 -17.52 -58.98
N LEU A 73 -5.00 -16.39 -59.33
CA LEU A 73 -5.76 -15.59 -58.37
C LEU A 73 -6.79 -16.42 -57.59
N THR A 74 -7.55 -17.24 -58.32
CA THR A 74 -8.62 -18.06 -57.69
C THR A 74 -8.08 -19.14 -56.78
N VAL A 75 -6.93 -19.74 -57.11
CA VAL A 75 -6.28 -20.76 -56.27
C VAL A 75 -5.65 -20.13 -55.04
N PHE A 76 -5.00 -19.00 -55.22
CA PHE A 76 -4.32 -18.33 -54.09
C PHE A 76 -5.29 -17.72 -53.10
N GLN A 77 -6.42 -17.14 -53.56
CA GLN A 77 -7.45 -16.61 -52.63
C GLN A 77 -7.93 -17.68 -51.63
N LYS A 78 -8.08 -18.93 -52.07
CA LYS A 78 -8.54 -20.04 -51.21
C LYS A 78 -7.51 -20.46 -50.15
N ASN A 79 -6.25 -20.07 -50.31
CA ASN A 79 -5.13 -20.43 -49.43
C ASN A 79 -4.58 -19.26 -48.61
N THR A 80 -5.25 -18.12 -48.64
CA THR A 80 -4.86 -16.91 -47.89
C THR A 80 -5.97 -16.49 -46.93
N SER A 81 -5.65 -15.67 -45.93
CA SER A 81 -6.61 -14.99 -45.07
C SER A 81 -7.13 -13.70 -45.68
N LEU A 82 -6.77 -13.36 -46.92
CA LEU A 82 -7.34 -12.24 -47.62
C LEU A 82 -8.68 -12.59 -48.22
N ASP A 83 -9.68 -11.76 -48.06
CA ASP A 83 -11.05 -12.03 -48.50
C ASP A 83 -11.17 -12.04 -50.04
N ARG A 84 -10.42 -11.13 -50.70
CA ARG A 84 -10.42 -10.98 -52.15
C ARG A 84 -9.01 -10.73 -52.66
N LEU A 85 -8.75 -11.24 -53.85
CA LEU A 85 -7.61 -10.88 -54.67
C LEU A 85 -8.07 -10.22 -55.97
N ALA A 86 -7.28 -9.28 -56.44
CA ALA A 86 -7.52 -8.63 -57.75
C ALA A 86 -6.18 -8.35 -58.45
N LEU A 87 -6.17 -8.61 -59.75
CA LEU A 87 -5.08 -8.22 -60.63
C LEU A 87 -5.54 -7.01 -61.44
N ILE A 88 -4.72 -5.97 -61.47
CA ILE A 88 -5.10 -4.67 -62.06
C ILE A 88 -4.08 -4.30 -63.14
N ASP A 89 -4.56 -4.01 -64.31
CA ASP A 89 -3.73 -3.56 -65.44
C ASP A 89 -3.30 -2.10 -65.31
N PRO A 90 -2.36 -1.61 -66.16
CA PRO A 90 -1.88 -0.20 -66.12
C PRO A 90 -3.00 0.82 -66.40
N GLU A 91 -4.09 0.44 -67.03
CA GLU A 91 -5.26 1.27 -67.31
C GLU A 91 -6.23 1.33 -66.12
N GLY A 92 -5.97 0.52 -65.06
CA GLY A 92 -6.78 0.45 -63.86
C GLY A 92 -7.98 -0.51 -63.96
N ASN A 93 -8.01 -1.41 -64.90
CA ASN A 93 -9.01 -2.45 -64.97
C ASN A 93 -8.61 -3.57 -64.03
N ALA A 94 -9.41 -3.82 -63.03
CA ALA A 94 -9.21 -4.84 -62.02
C ALA A 94 -10.03 -6.08 -62.36
N TYR A 95 -9.38 -7.23 -62.46
CA TYR A 95 -9.98 -8.55 -62.50
C TYR A 95 -9.91 -9.20 -61.11
N TYR A 96 -11.06 -9.52 -60.57
CA TYR A 96 -11.18 -10.11 -59.22
C TYR A 96 -11.22 -11.65 -59.30
N ASP A 97 -10.81 -12.31 -58.21
CA ASP A 97 -10.83 -13.76 -58.00
C ASP A 97 -12.18 -14.45 -58.30
N ASN A 98 -13.25 -13.69 -58.20
CA ASN A 98 -14.62 -14.16 -58.49
C ASN A 98 -15.08 -13.85 -59.94
N GLY A 99 -14.20 -13.42 -60.81
CA GLY A 99 -14.47 -13.10 -62.19
C GLY A 99 -15.15 -11.74 -62.44
N VAL A 100 -15.34 -10.94 -61.43
CA VAL A 100 -15.87 -9.56 -61.58
C VAL A 100 -14.79 -8.66 -62.11
N GLU A 101 -15.12 -7.73 -63.04
CA GLU A 101 -14.24 -6.73 -63.56
C GLU A 101 -14.75 -5.32 -63.19
N LYS A 102 -13.83 -4.44 -62.75
CA LYS A 102 -14.12 -3.05 -62.35
C LYS A 102 -12.93 -2.15 -62.71
N ASN A 103 -13.19 -0.90 -63.09
CA ASN A 103 -12.12 0.08 -63.21
C ASN A 103 -11.91 0.81 -61.87
N VAL A 104 -10.68 0.79 -61.37
CA VAL A 104 -10.25 1.38 -60.12
C VAL A 104 -9.18 2.44 -60.26
N SER A 105 -8.93 2.95 -61.51
CA SER A 105 -7.91 3.94 -61.83
C SER A 105 -8.00 5.25 -60.99
N HIS A 106 -9.18 5.58 -60.50
CA HIS A 106 -9.43 6.73 -59.62
C HIS A 106 -8.94 6.53 -58.20
N ARG A 107 -8.71 5.29 -57.76
CA ARG A 107 -8.33 4.94 -56.36
C ARG A 107 -6.89 5.33 -56.07
N ARG A 108 -6.60 5.85 -54.87
CA ARG A 108 -5.26 6.28 -54.42
C ARG A 108 -4.27 5.11 -54.44
N TYR A 109 -4.66 3.95 -53.86
CA TYR A 109 -3.81 2.76 -53.80
C TYR A 109 -3.35 2.30 -55.19
N PHE A 110 -4.21 2.44 -56.25
CA PHE A 110 -3.84 2.12 -57.59
C PHE A 110 -2.74 3.06 -58.10
N LYS A 111 -2.93 4.40 -57.97
CA LYS A 111 -2.00 5.40 -58.43
C LYS A 111 -0.59 5.27 -57.81
N GLU A 112 -0.55 4.94 -56.52
CA GLU A 112 0.68 4.70 -55.79
C GLU A 112 1.32 3.37 -56.18
N GLY A 113 0.53 2.31 -56.34
CA GLY A 113 1.00 0.97 -56.68
C GLY A 113 1.59 0.90 -58.07
N ILE A 114 0.95 1.54 -59.07
CA ILE A 114 1.48 1.57 -60.46
C ILE A 114 2.78 2.36 -60.58
N SER A 115 3.08 3.20 -59.60
CA SER A 115 4.37 3.89 -59.47
C SER A 115 5.47 3.03 -58.83
N GLY A 116 5.21 1.74 -58.60
CA GLY A 116 6.18 0.78 -58.10
C GLY A 116 6.26 0.68 -56.55
N ASN A 117 5.28 1.21 -55.83
CA ASN A 117 5.26 1.18 -54.37
C ASN A 117 4.29 0.12 -53.83
N ARG A 118 4.62 -0.48 -52.66
CA ARG A 118 3.62 -1.19 -51.84
C ARG A 118 2.58 -0.16 -51.35
N THR A 119 1.31 -0.56 -51.31
CA THR A 119 0.22 0.33 -50.93
C THR A 119 -0.68 -0.31 -49.91
N LEU A 120 -1.22 0.50 -48.99
CA LEU A 120 -2.29 0.16 -48.07
C LEU A 120 -3.36 1.25 -48.19
N SER A 121 -4.58 0.88 -48.50
CA SER A 121 -5.65 1.88 -48.60
C SER A 121 -6.19 2.22 -47.22
N ASP A 122 -6.71 3.43 -47.04
CA ASP A 122 -7.68 3.69 -45.98
C ASP A 122 -8.94 2.84 -46.22
N PRO A 123 -9.81 2.65 -45.22
CA PRO A 123 -11.06 1.94 -45.38
C PRO A 123 -11.85 2.54 -46.53
N LEU A 124 -12.26 1.68 -47.45
CA LEU A 124 -13.03 2.07 -48.63
C LEU A 124 -14.18 1.08 -48.88
N GLU A 125 -15.25 1.60 -49.46
CA GLU A 125 -16.34 0.76 -49.94
C GLU A 125 -15.88 -0.04 -51.14
N SER A 126 -16.04 -1.35 -51.06
CA SER A 126 -15.69 -2.31 -52.13
C SER A 126 -16.57 -2.10 -53.35
N SER A 127 -15.94 -2.04 -54.51
CA SER A 127 -16.67 -1.95 -55.79
C SER A 127 -17.43 -3.21 -56.16
N VAL A 128 -17.23 -4.34 -55.44
CA VAL A 128 -17.79 -5.64 -55.72
C VAL A 128 -19.02 -5.95 -54.87
N ASP A 129 -18.93 -5.73 -53.52
CA ASP A 129 -19.94 -6.17 -52.56
C ASP A 129 -20.39 -5.05 -51.59
N GLN A 130 -19.88 -3.84 -51.74
CA GLN A 130 -20.17 -2.65 -50.91
C GLN A 130 -19.75 -2.78 -49.44
N GLU A 131 -18.99 -3.81 -49.10
CA GLU A 131 -18.41 -3.90 -47.75
C GLU A 131 -17.24 -2.94 -47.62
N THR A 132 -17.02 -2.51 -46.37
CA THR A 132 -15.84 -1.66 -46.04
C THR A 132 -14.61 -2.55 -45.94
N ARG A 133 -13.62 -2.30 -46.75
CA ARG A 133 -12.39 -3.09 -46.85
C ARG A 133 -11.14 -2.19 -46.86
N VAL A 134 -10.04 -2.79 -46.44
CA VAL A 134 -8.70 -2.25 -46.61
C VAL A 134 -8.01 -3.07 -47.71
N VAL A 135 -7.34 -2.39 -48.63
CA VAL A 135 -6.69 -3.02 -49.77
C VAL A 135 -5.17 -2.88 -49.65
N LEU A 136 -4.48 -4.02 -49.65
CA LEU A 136 -3.02 -4.12 -49.78
C LEU A 136 -2.69 -4.29 -51.25
N GLY A 137 -1.76 -3.51 -51.79
CA GLY A 137 -1.33 -3.62 -53.19
C GLY A 137 0.19 -3.77 -53.29
N VAL A 138 0.61 -4.63 -54.21
CA VAL A 138 2.00 -4.82 -54.58
C VAL A 138 2.15 -4.65 -56.09
N PRO A 139 3.18 -3.96 -56.61
CA PRO A 139 3.43 -3.87 -58.04
C PRO A 139 3.85 -5.23 -58.59
N VAL A 140 3.42 -5.53 -59.80
CA VAL A 140 3.88 -6.66 -60.60
C VAL A 140 4.94 -6.17 -61.56
N PHE A 141 6.17 -6.65 -61.38
CA PHE A 141 7.34 -6.22 -62.22
C PHE A 141 7.65 -7.28 -63.28
N HIS A 142 7.81 -6.86 -64.49
CA HIS A 142 8.39 -7.67 -65.59
C HIS A 142 9.53 -6.89 -66.21
N GLU A 143 10.75 -7.44 -66.22
CA GLU A 143 12.00 -6.77 -66.71
C GLU A 143 12.17 -5.35 -66.21
N ASP A 144 12.00 -5.13 -64.87
CA ASP A 144 12.10 -3.82 -64.20
C ASP A 144 10.95 -2.81 -64.51
N GLU A 145 9.99 -3.16 -65.34
CA GLU A 145 8.80 -2.33 -65.61
C GLU A 145 7.60 -2.82 -64.78
N VAL A 146 6.78 -1.88 -64.30
CA VAL A 146 5.52 -2.22 -63.63
C VAL A 146 4.47 -2.50 -64.69
N ILE A 147 4.08 -3.77 -64.84
CA ILE A 147 3.06 -4.23 -65.76
C ILE A 147 1.65 -4.27 -65.17
N GLY A 148 1.53 -4.04 -63.89
CA GLY A 148 0.26 -4.00 -63.17
C GLY A 148 0.42 -4.06 -61.65
N ILE A 149 -0.67 -4.26 -60.96
CA ILE A 149 -0.72 -4.38 -59.50
C ILE A 149 -1.49 -5.62 -59.08
N LEU A 150 -0.94 -6.39 -58.15
CA LEU A 150 -1.70 -7.42 -57.45
C LEU A 150 -2.19 -6.85 -56.13
N CYS A 151 -3.50 -6.92 -55.88
CA CYS A 151 -4.14 -6.45 -54.69
C CYS A 151 -4.76 -7.59 -53.90
N GLY A 152 -4.61 -7.52 -52.58
CA GLY A 152 -5.38 -8.30 -51.63
C GLY A 152 -6.22 -7.41 -50.74
N SER A 153 -7.43 -7.78 -50.41
CA SER A 153 -8.26 -7.01 -49.46
C SER A 153 -8.72 -7.82 -48.28
N CYS A 154 -8.84 -7.19 -47.16
CA CYS A 154 -9.47 -7.75 -45.96
C CYS A 154 -10.58 -6.84 -45.46
N ASN A 155 -11.60 -7.44 -44.89
CA ASN A 155 -12.69 -6.74 -44.22
C ASN A 155 -12.15 -6.02 -42.98
N VAL A 156 -12.66 -4.84 -42.66
CA VAL A 156 -12.25 -4.04 -41.50
C VAL A 156 -12.51 -4.81 -40.20
N GLY A 157 -13.52 -5.67 -40.14
CA GLY A 157 -13.78 -6.55 -39.00
C GLY A 157 -12.66 -7.56 -38.76
N GLU A 158 -12.10 -8.15 -39.84
CA GLU A 158 -10.94 -9.05 -39.75
C GLU A 158 -9.67 -8.30 -39.32
N LEU A 159 -9.44 -7.12 -39.88
CA LEU A 159 -8.38 -6.24 -39.43
C LEU A 159 -8.52 -5.96 -37.93
N SER A 160 -9.75 -5.76 -37.46
CA SER A 160 -10.04 -5.59 -36.02
C SER A 160 -9.67 -6.84 -35.21
N GLN A 161 -9.95 -8.04 -35.73
CA GLN A 161 -9.58 -9.29 -35.03
C GLN A 161 -8.07 -9.54 -35.00
N MET A 162 -7.32 -9.07 -36.01
CA MET A 162 -5.86 -9.16 -36.03
C MET A 162 -5.19 -8.28 -34.96
N LEU A 163 -5.91 -7.29 -34.46
CA LEU A 163 -5.36 -6.32 -33.51
C LEU A 163 -5.18 -6.87 -32.11
N PHE A 164 -5.86 -7.98 -31.73
CA PHE A 164 -6.09 -8.14 -30.29
C PHE A 164 -5.92 -9.57 -29.78
N ASP A 165 -4.73 -9.81 -29.25
CA ASP A 165 -4.62 -10.60 -28.04
C ASP A 165 -5.22 -9.80 -26.87
N ASP A 166 -6.14 -10.40 -26.16
CA ASP A 166 -6.87 -9.83 -25.03
C ASP A 166 -5.90 -9.47 -23.87
N LEU A 167 -5.30 -8.29 -23.98
CA LEU A 167 -4.28 -7.81 -23.03
C LEU A 167 -4.79 -7.63 -21.61
N PHE A 168 -6.11 -7.45 -21.42
CA PHE A 168 -6.74 -7.22 -20.14
C PHE A 168 -8.10 -7.92 -20.00
N SER A 169 -8.22 -9.11 -20.55
CA SER A 169 -9.43 -9.97 -20.41
C SER A 169 -10.74 -9.27 -20.81
N GLY A 170 -10.74 -8.54 -21.94
CA GLY A 170 -11.93 -7.87 -22.47
C GLY A 170 -12.27 -6.55 -21.79
N ASN A 171 -11.42 -6.02 -20.91
CA ASN A 171 -11.72 -4.80 -20.14
C ASN A 171 -11.14 -3.51 -20.75
N GLY A 172 -10.89 -3.49 -22.03
CA GLY A 172 -10.43 -2.36 -22.80
C GLY A 172 -10.94 -2.40 -24.24
N TYR A 173 -10.62 -1.40 -25.00
CA TYR A 173 -10.84 -1.38 -26.43
C TYR A 173 -9.64 -0.76 -27.14
N SER A 174 -9.48 -1.10 -28.40
CA SER A 174 -8.40 -0.59 -29.21
C SER A 174 -8.93 -0.02 -30.51
N LEU A 175 -8.18 0.91 -31.06
CA LEU A 175 -8.54 1.59 -32.28
C LEU A 175 -7.31 1.64 -33.20
N ILE A 176 -7.53 1.47 -34.50
CA ILE A 176 -6.63 1.99 -35.53
C ILE A 176 -7.28 3.25 -36.05
N VAL A 177 -6.53 4.31 -36.11
CA VAL A 177 -7.02 5.61 -36.58
C VAL A 177 -5.99 6.25 -37.51
N THR A 178 -6.44 7.13 -38.39
CA THR A 178 -5.53 7.97 -39.17
C THR A 178 -4.88 9.03 -38.28
N ARG A 179 -3.87 9.73 -38.73
CA ARG A 179 -3.26 10.87 -37.99
C ARG A 179 -4.26 12.00 -37.73
N GLU A 180 -5.31 12.12 -38.53
CA GLU A 180 -6.40 13.08 -38.33
C GLU A 180 -7.44 12.58 -37.29
N GLY A 181 -7.29 11.35 -36.78
CA GLY A 181 -8.18 10.77 -35.78
C GLY A 181 -9.39 9.99 -36.34
N LYS A 182 -9.44 9.73 -37.67
CA LYS A 182 -10.54 8.95 -38.26
C LYS A 182 -10.36 7.47 -38.01
N ILE A 183 -11.42 6.80 -37.51
CA ILE A 183 -11.41 5.38 -37.18
C ILE A 183 -11.31 4.55 -38.45
N VAL A 184 -10.26 3.71 -38.51
CA VAL A 184 -9.99 2.72 -39.54
C VAL A 184 -10.56 1.37 -39.07
N ALA A 185 -10.29 0.97 -37.85
CA ALA A 185 -10.76 -0.28 -37.25
C ALA A 185 -10.84 -0.13 -35.72
N HIS A 186 -11.70 -0.89 -35.08
CA HIS A 186 -11.79 -0.90 -33.62
C HIS A 186 -12.27 -2.27 -33.11
N THR A 187 -11.92 -2.57 -31.84
CA THR A 187 -12.50 -3.70 -31.09
C THR A 187 -13.10 -3.18 -29.82
N GLY A 188 -14.38 -3.39 -29.66
CA GLY A 188 -15.13 -2.85 -28.54
C GLY A 188 -15.35 -1.34 -28.62
N ASP A 189 -16.15 -0.86 -27.69
CA ASP A 189 -16.59 0.52 -27.62
C ASP A 189 -16.48 1.03 -26.18
N PRO A 190 -16.35 2.34 -25.98
CA PRO A 190 -16.54 2.93 -24.66
C PRO A 190 -17.97 2.70 -24.14
N VAL A 191 -18.14 2.73 -22.82
CA VAL A 191 -19.43 2.44 -22.16
C VAL A 191 -20.55 3.40 -22.61
N ASP A 192 -20.18 4.62 -22.99
CA ASP A 192 -21.07 5.74 -23.26
C ASP A 192 -21.10 6.15 -24.74
N HIS A 193 -20.46 5.39 -25.61
CA HIS A 193 -20.41 5.70 -27.05
C HIS A 193 -20.15 4.45 -27.89
N LYS A 194 -20.77 4.38 -29.06
CA LYS A 194 -20.51 3.32 -30.05
C LYS A 194 -19.82 3.94 -31.26
N PHE A 195 -18.59 3.51 -31.48
CA PHE A 195 -17.79 3.99 -32.59
C PHE A 195 -18.27 3.51 -33.95
N SER A 196 -18.08 4.35 -34.95
CA SER A 196 -18.33 4.02 -36.36
C SER A 196 -17.09 4.22 -37.20
N TYR A 197 -16.93 3.46 -38.27
CA TYR A 197 -15.82 3.63 -39.21
C TYR A 197 -15.84 5.04 -39.82
N GLY A 198 -14.67 5.64 -39.91
CA GLY A 198 -14.51 7.01 -40.41
C GLY A 198 -14.90 8.13 -39.48
N GLU A 199 -15.42 7.81 -38.28
CA GLU A 199 -15.70 8.76 -37.23
C GLU A 199 -14.41 9.35 -36.67
N ASP A 200 -14.43 10.65 -36.28
CA ASP A 200 -13.31 11.31 -35.65
C ASP A 200 -13.34 11.07 -34.12
N ILE A 201 -12.37 10.32 -33.62
CA ILE A 201 -12.24 9.99 -32.18
C ILE A 201 -12.10 11.23 -31.30
N PHE A 202 -11.55 12.31 -31.82
CA PHE A 202 -11.34 13.54 -31.06
C PHE A 202 -12.65 14.20 -30.69
N THR A 203 -13.70 14.08 -31.51
CA THR A 203 -15.04 14.55 -31.17
C THR A 203 -15.56 13.90 -29.89
N PHE A 204 -15.31 12.62 -29.70
CA PHE A 204 -15.67 11.91 -28.47
C PHE A 204 -14.75 12.32 -27.30
N TYR A 205 -13.43 12.36 -27.50
CA TYR A 205 -12.48 12.64 -26.42
C TYR A 205 -12.47 14.09 -25.96
N GLU A 206 -12.87 15.06 -26.79
CA GLU A 206 -13.06 16.45 -26.40
C GLU A 206 -14.15 16.61 -25.31
N SER A 207 -15.09 15.68 -25.23
CA SER A 207 -16.09 15.65 -24.15
C SER A 207 -15.54 15.16 -22.82
N LYS A 208 -14.32 14.60 -22.81
CA LYS A 208 -13.68 14.03 -21.61
C LYS A 208 -12.74 15.05 -20.97
N THR A 209 -12.49 14.87 -19.68
CA THR A 209 -11.55 15.70 -18.93
C THR A 209 -10.19 15.00 -18.89
N THR A 210 -9.14 15.68 -19.28
CA THR A 210 -7.77 15.18 -19.15
C THR A 210 -7.26 15.40 -17.72
N ARG A 211 -6.41 14.49 -17.25
CA ARG A 211 -5.73 14.59 -15.95
C ARG A 211 -4.25 14.95 -16.16
N GLU A 212 -3.59 15.35 -15.08
CA GLU A 212 -2.11 15.53 -15.04
C GLU A 212 -1.55 16.61 -15.98
N GLY A 213 -2.36 17.60 -16.33
CA GLY A 213 -1.92 18.76 -17.12
C GLY A 213 -1.85 18.53 -18.64
N HIS A 214 -2.18 17.33 -19.13
CA HIS A 214 -2.29 17.06 -20.57
C HIS A 214 -3.57 17.66 -21.16
N SER A 215 -3.59 17.82 -22.48
CA SER A 215 -4.77 18.28 -23.21
C SER A 215 -5.04 17.39 -24.44
N ILE A 216 -6.29 17.33 -24.89
CA ILE A 216 -6.62 16.64 -26.15
C ILE A 216 -5.95 17.35 -27.34
N GLY A 217 -5.71 18.65 -27.24
CA GLY A 217 -4.93 19.39 -28.26
C GLY A 217 -3.50 18.86 -28.41
N GLU A 218 -2.83 18.52 -27.30
CA GLU A 218 -1.52 17.88 -27.29
C GLU A 218 -1.57 16.48 -27.94
N VAL A 219 -2.60 15.69 -27.62
CA VAL A 219 -2.81 14.37 -28.27
C VAL A 219 -2.96 14.52 -29.77
N LYS A 220 -3.78 15.48 -30.25
CA LYS A 220 -3.94 15.77 -31.67
C LYS A 220 -2.60 16.16 -32.33
N GLN A 221 -1.78 16.95 -31.67
CA GLN A 221 -0.46 17.35 -32.18
C GLN A 221 0.47 16.14 -32.28
N ASN A 222 0.51 15.25 -31.26
CA ASN A 222 1.31 14.04 -31.30
C ASN A 222 0.87 13.10 -32.42
N PHE A 223 -0.44 12.97 -32.66
CA PHE A 223 -0.97 12.20 -33.79
C PHE A 223 -0.47 12.77 -35.14
N ALA A 224 -0.60 14.08 -35.33
CA ALA A 224 -0.14 14.73 -36.55
C ALA A 224 1.37 14.52 -36.81
N MET A 225 2.17 14.49 -35.71
CA MET A 225 3.62 14.22 -35.78
C MET A 225 3.96 12.73 -35.84
N GLY A 226 3.02 11.85 -35.59
CA GLY A 226 3.24 10.40 -35.48
C GLY A 226 4.08 10.03 -34.26
N GLU A 227 3.87 10.72 -33.13
CA GLU A 227 4.53 10.47 -31.88
C GLU A 227 3.69 9.59 -30.98
N GLU A 228 4.34 8.73 -30.19
CA GLU A 228 3.69 7.91 -29.18
C GLU A 228 3.38 8.71 -27.92
N GLY A 229 2.38 8.27 -27.16
CA GLY A 229 2.04 8.93 -25.92
C GLY A 229 1.01 8.19 -25.08
N LEU A 230 0.69 8.79 -23.94
CA LEU A 230 -0.35 8.32 -23.04
C LEU A 230 -1.01 9.51 -22.36
N VAL A 231 -2.33 9.49 -22.27
CA VAL A 231 -3.12 10.46 -21.53
C VAL A 231 -4.13 9.76 -20.62
N ARG A 232 -4.36 10.30 -19.44
CA ARG A 232 -5.42 9.84 -18.54
C ARG A 232 -6.66 10.69 -18.73
N LEU A 233 -7.77 10.04 -19.02
CA LEU A 233 -9.07 10.63 -19.34
C LEU A 233 -10.07 10.30 -18.24
N ALA A 234 -10.88 11.28 -17.82
CA ALA A 234 -11.98 11.14 -16.89
C ALA A 234 -13.30 11.58 -17.56
N GLY A 235 -14.44 11.32 -16.89
CA GLY A 235 -15.75 11.75 -17.39
C GLY A 235 -16.46 10.69 -18.22
N TYR A 236 -16.10 9.42 -18.05
CA TYR A 236 -16.87 8.30 -18.58
C TYR A 236 -18.14 8.06 -17.74
N ALA A 237 -19.19 7.53 -18.35
CA ALA A 237 -20.49 7.33 -17.71
C ALA A 237 -20.45 6.38 -16.49
N ASP A 238 -19.47 5.47 -16.46
CA ASP A 238 -19.22 4.56 -15.34
C ASP A 238 -18.41 5.17 -14.20
N GLY A 239 -18.04 6.45 -14.32
CA GLY A 239 -17.22 7.18 -13.35
C GLY A 239 -15.75 6.74 -13.30
N SER A 240 -15.31 5.83 -14.17
CA SER A 240 -13.92 5.37 -14.22
C SER A 240 -13.02 6.35 -14.97
N ASP A 241 -11.78 6.52 -14.48
CA ASP A 241 -10.71 7.12 -15.27
C ASP A 241 -10.11 6.04 -16.18
N ARG A 242 -9.68 6.43 -17.38
CA ARG A 242 -9.07 5.53 -18.37
C ARG A 242 -7.77 6.10 -18.91
N TYR A 243 -6.84 5.22 -19.20
CA TYR A 243 -5.66 5.55 -19.98
C TYR A 243 -5.98 5.37 -21.46
N LEU A 244 -5.61 6.35 -22.27
CA LEU A 244 -5.48 6.27 -23.72
C LEU A 244 -3.99 6.26 -24.05
N ALA A 245 -3.44 5.11 -24.40
CA ALA A 245 -2.10 4.97 -24.94
C ALA A 245 -2.16 4.90 -26.46
N TYR A 246 -1.23 5.52 -27.14
CA TYR A 246 -1.19 5.56 -28.60
C TYR A 246 0.25 5.52 -29.12
N ALA A 247 0.43 4.90 -30.29
CA ALA A 247 1.71 4.81 -30.98
C ALA A 247 1.49 4.80 -32.50
N PRO A 248 2.49 5.25 -33.29
CA PRO A 248 2.42 5.16 -34.75
C PRO A 248 2.50 3.69 -35.19
N LEU A 249 1.69 3.30 -36.18
CA LEU A 249 1.77 1.98 -36.80
C LEU A 249 2.97 1.84 -37.71
N GLY A 250 3.48 2.99 -38.25
CA GLY A 250 4.59 3.02 -39.21
C GLY A 250 4.21 2.59 -40.60
N ILE A 251 2.92 2.38 -40.88
CA ILE A 251 2.35 2.07 -42.18
C ILE A 251 1.15 3.00 -42.41
N ASN A 252 1.04 3.58 -43.59
CA ASN A 252 -0.07 4.41 -44.05
C ASN A 252 -0.48 5.58 -43.14
N ASP A 253 0.47 6.13 -42.39
CA ASP A 253 0.24 7.23 -41.42
C ASP A 253 -0.85 6.91 -40.38
N TRP A 254 -1.03 5.63 -40.02
CA TRP A 254 -1.96 5.21 -39.02
C TRP A 254 -1.37 5.21 -37.62
N MET A 255 -2.23 5.45 -36.67
CA MET A 255 -1.94 5.36 -35.24
C MET A 255 -2.75 4.19 -34.65
N ILE A 256 -2.14 3.45 -33.74
CA ILE A 256 -2.83 2.46 -32.93
C ILE A 256 -3.07 3.04 -31.54
N CYS A 257 -4.28 2.87 -31.04
CA CYS A 257 -4.69 3.31 -29.71
C CYS A 257 -5.16 2.15 -28.89
N TYR A 258 -4.84 2.18 -27.60
CA TYR A 258 -5.36 1.24 -26.64
C TYR A 258 -5.94 2.00 -25.44
N VAL A 259 -7.18 1.68 -25.07
CA VAL A 259 -7.91 2.32 -23.98
C VAL A 259 -8.31 1.29 -22.94
N ALA A 260 -7.91 1.51 -21.70
CA ALA A 260 -8.30 0.65 -20.56
C ALA A 260 -8.54 1.50 -19.31
N SER A 261 -9.42 1.01 -18.41
CA SER A 261 -9.61 1.69 -17.13
C SER A 261 -8.33 1.63 -16.29
N VAL A 262 -8.10 2.67 -15.49
CA VAL A 262 -6.95 2.75 -14.58
C VAL A 262 -6.91 1.54 -13.65
N THR A 263 -8.07 1.14 -13.11
CA THR A 263 -8.19 -0.05 -12.24
C THR A 263 -7.75 -1.34 -12.93
N VAL A 264 -8.12 -1.52 -14.18
CA VAL A 264 -7.73 -2.70 -14.98
C VAL A 264 -6.23 -2.67 -15.29
N ALA A 265 -5.69 -1.52 -15.69
CA ALA A 265 -4.26 -1.37 -15.93
C ALA A 265 -3.43 -1.66 -14.66
N GLN A 266 -3.96 -1.31 -13.49
CA GLN A 266 -3.33 -1.53 -12.18
C GLN A 266 -3.59 -2.93 -11.60
N GLN A 267 -4.52 -3.70 -12.17
CA GLN A 267 -4.90 -5.03 -11.65
C GLN A 267 -3.72 -5.99 -11.47
N SER A 268 -2.72 -5.89 -12.34
CA SER A 268 -1.48 -6.66 -12.21
C SER A 268 -0.67 -6.34 -10.95
N TYR A 269 -0.96 -5.22 -10.30
CA TYR A 269 -0.33 -4.78 -9.05
C TYR A 269 -1.23 -4.95 -7.82
N ALA A 270 -2.44 -5.52 -7.97
CA ALA A 270 -3.38 -5.72 -6.85
C ALA A 270 -2.79 -6.56 -5.70
N PHE A 271 -1.82 -7.43 -6.01
CA PHE A 271 -1.08 -8.16 -4.98
C PHE A 271 -0.23 -7.22 -4.10
N VAL A 272 0.30 -6.13 -4.67
CA VAL A 272 1.10 -5.14 -3.93
C VAL A 272 0.22 -4.44 -2.88
N GLU A 273 -0.99 -4.00 -3.25
CA GLU A 273 -1.96 -3.40 -2.33
C GLU A 273 -2.29 -4.36 -1.18
N LYS A 274 -2.50 -5.64 -1.48
CA LYS A 274 -2.77 -6.67 -0.46
C LYS A 274 -1.61 -6.82 0.52
N TYR A 275 -0.39 -6.90 0.03
CA TYR A 275 0.79 -7.01 0.89
C TYR A 275 1.07 -5.72 1.65
N GLU A 276 0.81 -4.56 1.07
CA GLU A 276 0.89 -3.26 1.73
C GLU A 276 -0.06 -3.18 2.92
N MET A 277 -1.33 -3.58 2.76
CA MET A 277 -2.31 -3.63 3.87
C MET A 277 -1.88 -4.58 4.99
N VAL A 278 -1.36 -5.75 4.64
CA VAL A 278 -0.83 -6.72 5.62
C VAL A 278 0.39 -6.13 6.35
N PHE A 279 1.30 -5.52 5.63
CA PHE A 279 2.48 -4.87 6.22
C PHE A 279 2.09 -3.75 7.18
N LEU A 280 1.18 -2.85 6.78
CA LEU A 280 0.67 -1.77 7.62
C LEU A 280 0.00 -2.31 8.89
N GLY A 281 -0.80 -3.37 8.77
CA GLY A 281 -1.42 -4.06 9.90
C GLY A 281 -0.40 -4.66 10.87
N CYS A 282 0.56 -5.41 10.38
CA CYS A 282 1.64 -6.00 11.18
C CYS A 282 2.50 -4.93 11.87
N PHE A 283 2.82 -3.87 11.14
CA PHE A 283 3.61 -2.75 11.68
C PHE A 283 2.83 -2.00 12.77
N GLY A 284 1.54 -1.75 12.58
CA GLY A 284 0.67 -1.15 13.59
C GLY A 284 0.61 -1.99 14.88
N ILE A 285 0.47 -3.31 14.75
CA ILE A 285 0.50 -4.24 15.89
C ILE A 285 1.85 -4.16 16.61
N LEU A 286 2.97 -4.15 15.88
CA LEU A 286 4.31 -4.04 16.47
C LEU A 286 4.48 -2.74 17.27
N VAL A 287 4.02 -1.62 16.72
CA VAL A 287 4.05 -0.31 17.43
C VAL A 287 3.20 -0.34 18.69
N CYS A 288 1.98 -0.93 18.64
CA CYS A 288 1.14 -1.09 19.82
C CYS A 288 1.82 -1.93 20.90
N LEU A 289 2.43 -3.05 20.53
CA LEU A 289 3.17 -3.90 21.47
C LEU A 289 4.35 -3.17 22.10
N LEU A 290 5.08 -2.37 21.33
CA LEU A 290 6.19 -1.56 21.84
C LEU A 290 5.70 -0.51 22.84
N ILE A 291 4.60 0.17 22.55
CA ILE A 291 3.99 1.15 23.46
C ILE A 291 3.55 0.47 24.76
N LEU A 292 2.88 -0.68 24.68
CA LEU A 292 2.48 -1.45 25.85
C LEU A 292 3.67 -1.89 26.69
N TYR A 293 4.76 -2.31 26.06
CA TYR A 293 6.02 -2.66 26.75
C TYR A 293 6.60 -1.46 27.49
N ILE A 294 6.70 -0.29 26.83
CA ILE A 294 7.23 0.94 27.44
C ILE A 294 6.36 1.37 28.64
N VAL A 295 5.04 1.37 28.47
CA VAL A 295 4.10 1.73 29.56
C VAL A 295 4.25 0.80 30.76
N ARG A 296 4.30 -0.52 30.53
CA ARG A 296 4.51 -1.51 31.60
C ARG A 296 5.85 -1.28 32.32
N LYS A 297 6.91 -1.11 31.57
CA LYS A 297 8.27 -0.86 32.13
C LYS A 297 8.32 0.43 32.95
N ASN A 298 7.68 1.50 32.48
CA ASN A 298 7.63 2.77 33.22
C ASN A 298 6.80 2.65 34.49
N ARG A 299 5.66 1.91 34.47
CA ARG A 299 4.86 1.66 35.68
C ARG A 299 5.66 0.90 36.74
N GLN A 300 6.37 -0.16 36.35
CA GLN A 300 7.21 -0.93 37.28
C GLN A 300 8.31 -0.05 37.91
N LYS A 301 8.96 0.82 37.11
CA LYS A 301 9.95 1.77 37.65
C LYS A 301 9.32 2.76 38.63
N THR A 302 8.15 3.29 38.31
CA THR A 302 7.44 4.24 39.17
C THR A 302 7.03 3.58 40.49
N GLU A 303 6.51 2.35 40.46
CA GLU A 303 6.14 1.59 41.65
C GLU A 303 7.37 1.30 42.55
N ALA A 304 8.51 0.91 41.95
CA ALA A 304 9.75 0.69 42.68
C ALA A 304 10.27 1.98 43.36
N ILE A 305 10.20 3.11 42.67
CA ILE A 305 10.58 4.43 43.22
C ILE A 305 9.61 4.82 44.35
N LEU A 306 8.30 4.57 44.18
CA LEU A 306 7.31 4.86 45.23
C LEU A 306 7.54 4.00 46.48
N GLN A 307 7.83 2.71 46.32
CA GLN A 307 8.14 1.81 47.44
C GLN A 307 9.39 2.27 48.18
N SER A 308 10.48 2.57 47.50
CA SER A 308 11.69 3.07 48.13
C SER A 308 11.51 4.44 48.81
N ALA A 309 10.56 5.24 48.35
CA ALA A 309 10.22 6.52 48.97
C ALA A 309 9.29 6.41 50.18
N GLN A 310 8.70 5.21 50.47
CA GLN A 310 7.74 4.98 51.57
C GLN A 310 8.38 4.53 52.85
N THR A 311 9.51 3.86 52.78
CA THR A 311 10.21 3.31 53.93
C THR A 311 11.39 4.17 54.33
N ASP A 312 11.74 4.08 55.61
CA ASP A 312 13.02 4.62 56.14
C ASP A 312 14.14 3.66 55.76
N GLU A 313 15.21 4.21 55.13
CA GLU A 313 16.29 3.40 54.56
C GLU A 313 17.02 2.56 55.59
N LEU A 314 17.14 3.05 56.84
CA LEU A 314 17.87 2.40 57.90
C LEU A 314 17.01 1.29 58.55
N THR A 315 15.78 1.60 58.91
CA THR A 315 14.91 0.72 59.72
C THR A 315 13.94 -0.13 58.96
N GLN A 316 13.75 0.15 57.66
CA GLN A 316 12.87 -0.54 56.73
C GLN A 316 11.37 -0.52 57.10
N VAL A 317 10.99 0.24 58.14
CA VAL A 317 9.60 0.59 58.46
C VAL A 317 9.18 1.84 57.68
N TYR A 318 7.89 2.21 57.73
CA TYR A 318 7.46 3.43 57.05
C TYR A 318 8.24 4.67 57.55
N ASN A 319 8.63 5.53 56.64
CA ASN A 319 9.18 6.82 57.05
C ASN A 319 8.07 7.73 57.60
N ARG A 320 8.46 8.83 58.22
CA ARG A 320 7.55 9.77 58.90
C ARG A 320 6.36 10.15 58.01
N LYS A 321 6.62 10.59 56.77
CA LYS A 321 5.59 11.10 55.87
C LYS A 321 4.53 10.05 55.54
N TYR A 322 4.95 8.83 55.29
CA TYR A 322 4.01 7.72 54.94
C TYR A 322 3.37 7.11 56.17
N ALA A 323 4.07 7.01 57.30
CA ALA A 323 3.49 6.53 58.52
C ALA A 323 2.33 7.43 59.00
N GLU A 324 2.56 8.75 59.05
CA GLU A 324 1.52 9.74 59.37
C GLU A 324 0.34 9.65 58.41
N ARG A 325 0.58 9.66 57.13
CA ARG A 325 -0.47 9.59 56.07
C ARG A 325 -1.29 8.29 56.15
N PHE A 326 -0.62 7.13 56.32
CA PHE A 326 -1.33 5.85 56.41
C PHE A 326 -2.10 5.73 57.71
N ALA A 327 -1.60 6.29 58.80
CA ALA A 327 -2.32 6.35 60.06
C ALA A 327 -3.57 7.25 59.96
N GLU A 328 -3.46 8.42 59.37
CA GLU A 328 -4.60 9.32 59.07
C GLU A 328 -5.65 8.60 58.23
N ASN A 329 -5.27 8.04 57.05
CA ASN A 329 -6.19 7.31 56.18
C ASN A 329 -6.88 6.15 56.93
N ALA A 330 -6.13 5.38 57.71
CA ALA A 330 -6.69 4.24 58.46
C ALA A 330 -7.70 4.67 59.53
N LEU A 331 -7.51 5.85 60.12
CA LEU A 331 -8.46 6.42 61.08
C LEU A 331 -9.70 7.02 60.39
N GLU A 332 -9.53 7.59 59.20
CA GLU A 332 -10.64 8.11 58.37
C GLU A 332 -11.55 6.95 57.87
N GLU A 333 -10.93 5.84 57.43
CA GLU A 333 -11.63 4.64 56.94
C GLU A 333 -12.21 3.77 58.09
N ALA A 334 -11.93 4.11 59.34
CA ALA A 334 -12.38 3.33 60.51
C ALA A 334 -13.89 3.30 60.62
N LYS A 335 -14.46 2.11 60.75
CA LYS A 335 -15.90 1.92 60.94
C LYS A 335 -16.29 2.33 62.37
N ASP A 336 -17.52 2.82 62.50
CA ASP A 336 -18.08 3.16 63.82
C ASP A 336 -17.97 1.95 64.78
N GLY A 337 -17.43 2.22 65.98
CA GLY A 337 -17.20 1.22 66.96
C GLY A 337 -15.91 0.37 66.82
N SER A 338 -15.06 0.64 65.81
CA SER A 338 -13.76 0.00 65.70
C SER A 338 -12.78 0.61 66.72
N ILE A 339 -11.98 -0.25 67.36
CA ILE A 339 -10.94 0.16 68.29
C ILE A 339 -9.59 0.11 67.59
N HIS A 340 -8.86 1.20 67.67
CA HIS A 340 -7.47 1.30 67.17
C HIS A 340 -6.56 1.69 68.35
N ALA A 341 -5.34 1.15 68.38
CA ALA A 341 -4.36 1.52 69.38
C ALA A 341 -3.16 2.18 68.76
N PHE A 342 -2.81 3.33 69.25
CA PHE A 342 -1.67 4.10 68.76
C PHE A 342 -0.56 4.06 69.82
N PHE A 343 0.64 3.68 69.41
CA PHE A 343 1.82 3.67 70.24
C PHE A 343 2.81 4.68 69.72
N ILE A 344 3.41 5.40 70.63
CA ILE A 344 4.63 6.19 70.38
C ILE A 344 5.72 5.54 71.20
N MET A 345 6.83 5.24 70.58
CA MET A 345 7.97 4.58 71.19
C MET A 345 9.23 5.39 70.92
N ASP A 346 10.07 5.48 71.91
CA ASP A 346 11.38 6.14 71.88
C ASP A 346 12.43 5.18 72.44
N ILE A 347 13.64 5.22 71.97
CA ILE A 347 14.74 4.41 72.48
C ILE A 347 15.43 5.21 73.57
N ASP A 348 15.18 4.78 74.85
CA ASP A 348 15.73 5.42 76.04
C ASP A 348 17.27 5.57 75.93
N ARG A 349 17.76 6.79 76.21
CA ARG A 349 19.18 7.13 76.16
C ARG A 349 19.90 6.83 74.87
N PHE A 350 19.21 6.87 73.75
CA PHE A 350 19.78 6.59 72.41
C PHE A 350 20.98 7.50 72.11
N LYS A 351 20.94 8.73 72.62
CA LYS A 351 22.08 9.65 72.48
C LYS A 351 23.32 9.11 73.20
N GLU A 352 23.16 8.51 74.42
CA GLU A 352 24.30 7.91 75.14
C GLU A 352 24.89 6.71 74.34
N VAL A 353 24.06 5.95 73.68
CA VAL A 353 24.51 4.86 72.79
C VAL A 353 25.41 5.44 71.67
N ASN A 354 24.96 6.50 71.02
CA ASN A 354 25.76 7.16 69.98
C ASN A 354 27.06 7.77 70.52
N ASP A 355 26.98 8.44 71.68
CA ASP A 355 28.12 9.14 72.24
C ASP A 355 29.19 8.16 72.76
N VAL A 356 28.78 6.98 73.29
CA VAL A 356 29.69 5.98 73.88
C VAL A 356 30.21 4.98 72.88
N TYR A 357 29.36 4.53 71.96
CA TYR A 357 29.64 3.40 71.07
C TYR A 357 29.74 3.82 69.58
N GLY A 358 29.42 5.07 69.25
CA GLY A 358 29.48 5.63 67.94
C GLY A 358 28.21 5.43 67.15
N HIS A 359 28.00 6.27 66.12
CA HIS A 359 26.79 6.26 65.27
C HIS A 359 26.55 4.95 64.54
N ALA A 360 27.61 4.20 64.17
CA ALA A 360 27.43 2.91 63.51
C ALA A 360 26.70 1.87 64.44
N VAL A 361 26.96 1.91 65.71
CA VAL A 361 26.26 1.07 66.72
C VAL A 361 24.84 1.58 66.94
N GLY A 362 24.63 2.89 66.98
CA GLY A 362 23.30 3.47 67.01
C GLY A 362 22.45 3.08 65.77
N ASP A 363 23.02 3.09 64.61
CA ASP A 363 22.37 2.65 63.38
C ASP A 363 22.01 1.18 63.43
N ALA A 364 22.86 0.30 63.95
CA ALA A 364 22.57 -1.13 64.20
C ALA A 364 21.42 -1.32 65.17
N VAL A 365 21.36 -0.52 66.22
CA VAL A 365 20.27 -0.50 67.21
C VAL A 365 18.96 -0.10 66.55
N LEU A 366 18.93 0.99 65.80
CA LEU A 366 17.75 1.43 65.06
C LEU A 366 17.25 0.39 64.05
N HIS A 367 18.17 -0.18 63.24
CA HIS A 367 17.85 -1.23 62.29
C HIS A 367 17.23 -2.47 62.96
N THR A 368 17.86 -2.93 64.02
CA THR A 368 17.38 -4.12 64.76
C THR A 368 16.02 -3.86 65.43
N PHE A 369 15.80 -2.66 65.92
CA PHE A 369 14.52 -2.26 66.51
C PHE A 369 13.43 -2.14 65.44
N GLY A 370 13.69 -1.51 64.30
CA GLY A 370 12.77 -1.46 63.19
C GLY A 370 12.39 -2.86 62.69
N ALA A 371 13.38 -3.75 62.56
CA ALA A 371 13.13 -5.16 62.19
C ALA A 371 12.33 -5.94 63.23
N LEU A 372 12.50 -5.65 64.52
CA LEU A 372 11.67 -6.21 65.61
C LEU A 372 10.22 -5.75 65.44
N LEU A 373 10.00 -4.44 65.29
CA LEU A 373 8.67 -3.87 65.13
C LEU A 373 7.96 -4.43 63.93
N GLY A 374 8.63 -4.48 62.77
CA GLY A 374 8.06 -5.04 61.51
C GLY A 374 7.64 -6.52 61.64
N ARG A 375 8.29 -7.30 62.52
CA ARG A 375 7.95 -8.70 62.79
C ARG A 375 6.85 -8.87 63.84
N GLN A 376 6.76 -7.95 64.76
CA GLN A 376 5.81 -8.02 65.90
C GLN A 376 4.40 -7.57 65.54
N PHE A 377 4.24 -6.75 64.47
CA PHE A 377 2.96 -6.20 64.05
C PHE A 377 2.50 -6.85 62.74
N ARG A 378 1.20 -6.86 62.50
CA ARG A 378 0.58 -7.46 61.28
C ARG A 378 0.83 -6.55 60.07
N GLY A 379 0.73 -7.10 58.87
CA GLY A 379 0.85 -6.30 57.63
C GLY A 379 -0.18 -5.18 57.47
N ASP A 380 -1.32 -5.29 58.20
CA ASP A 380 -2.36 -4.23 58.21
C ASP A 380 -2.10 -3.17 59.30
N ASP A 381 -1.20 -3.41 60.24
CA ASP A 381 -0.78 -2.42 61.23
C ASP A 381 0.26 -1.48 60.59
N ILE A 382 0.29 -0.25 61.04
CA ILE A 382 1.21 0.75 60.51
C ILE A 382 2.36 0.93 61.50
N VAL A 383 3.55 0.64 61.06
CA VAL A 383 4.79 0.83 61.84
C VAL A 383 5.68 1.83 61.09
N GLY A 384 6.07 2.93 61.72
CA GLY A 384 6.87 3.94 61.11
C GLY A 384 7.87 4.60 62.06
N ARG A 385 8.96 5.17 61.48
CA ARG A 385 9.92 5.98 62.19
C ARG A 385 9.63 7.45 61.89
N ILE A 386 9.43 8.25 62.93
CA ILE A 386 9.05 9.65 62.81
C ILE A 386 10.17 10.63 63.16
N GLY A 387 11.17 10.18 63.87
CA GLY A 387 12.33 11.00 64.28
C GLY A 387 13.58 10.15 64.40
N GLY A 388 14.63 10.70 65.01
CA GLY A 388 15.89 10.00 65.20
C GLY A 388 15.78 8.61 65.81
N ASP A 389 15.16 8.52 66.96
CA ASP A 389 14.92 7.31 67.78
C ASP A 389 13.45 7.05 68.04
N GLU A 390 12.55 7.89 67.47
CA GLU A 390 11.12 7.81 67.67
C GLU A 390 10.42 6.95 66.61
N PHE A 391 9.55 6.04 67.07
CA PHE A 391 8.73 5.17 66.26
C PHE A 391 7.25 5.31 66.62
N ILE A 392 6.40 5.19 65.61
CA ILE A 392 4.95 5.11 65.81
C ILE A 392 4.40 3.78 65.32
N ILE A 393 3.39 3.31 65.97
CA ILE A 393 2.66 2.10 65.57
C ILE A 393 1.16 2.36 65.74
N LEU A 394 0.41 2.08 64.68
CA LEU A 394 -1.04 2.04 64.73
C LEU A 394 -1.52 0.58 64.55
N MET A 395 -1.97 -0.03 65.66
CA MET A 395 -2.70 -1.30 65.60
C MET A 395 -4.14 -1.06 65.14
N ARG A 396 -4.52 -1.70 64.06
CA ARG A 396 -5.85 -1.53 63.45
C ARG A 396 -6.82 -2.62 63.93
N ASN A 397 -8.09 -2.25 64.11
CA ASN A 397 -9.21 -3.16 64.41
C ASN A 397 -8.88 -4.11 65.58
N VAL A 398 -8.51 -3.55 66.69
CA VAL A 398 -8.21 -4.32 67.91
C VAL A 398 -9.51 -4.79 68.57
N THR A 399 -9.52 -6.03 69.03
CA THR A 399 -10.75 -6.65 69.60
C THR A 399 -11.05 -6.20 71.05
N THR A 400 -10.02 -5.97 71.84
CA THR A 400 -10.20 -5.58 73.27
C THR A 400 -9.01 -4.71 73.72
N LYS A 401 -9.23 -3.96 74.79
CA LYS A 401 -8.14 -3.19 75.46
C LYS A 401 -7.09 -4.11 76.07
N GLU A 402 -7.49 -5.29 76.56
CA GLU A 402 -6.59 -6.30 77.07
C GLU A 402 -5.62 -6.81 76.03
N ALA A 403 -6.07 -6.96 74.73
CA ALA A 403 -5.21 -7.35 73.63
C ALA A 403 -4.11 -6.32 73.33
N VAL A 404 -4.45 -5.03 73.46
CA VAL A 404 -3.47 -3.94 73.33
C VAL A 404 -2.44 -4.02 74.43
N ARG A 405 -2.88 -4.19 75.68
CA ARG A 405 -1.99 -4.29 76.84
C ARG A 405 -1.07 -5.51 76.73
N THR A 406 -1.64 -6.69 76.40
CA THR A 406 -0.83 -7.89 76.18
C THR A 406 0.21 -7.71 75.09
N LYS A 407 -0.14 -7.02 73.98
CA LYS A 407 0.80 -6.72 72.88
C LYS A 407 1.91 -5.79 73.35
N ALA A 408 1.58 -4.78 74.12
CA ALA A 408 2.59 -3.85 74.70
C ALA A 408 3.55 -4.57 75.64
N GLU A 409 3.03 -5.42 76.52
CA GLU A 409 3.82 -6.26 77.47
C GLU A 409 4.74 -7.22 76.68
N GLN A 410 4.23 -7.85 75.62
CA GLN A 410 5.02 -8.72 74.76
C GLN A 410 6.14 -7.95 74.06
N LEU A 411 5.81 -6.79 73.49
CA LEU A 411 6.80 -5.93 72.85
C LEU A 411 7.92 -5.50 73.79
N MET A 412 7.55 -5.07 75.01
CA MET A 412 8.52 -4.75 76.06
C MET A 412 9.39 -5.94 76.47
N ALA A 413 8.80 -7.17 76.48
CA ALA A 413 9.56 -8.36 76.82
C ALA A 413 10.55 -8.73 75.65
N GLU A 414 10.16 -8.54 74.43
CA GLU A 414 11.03 -8.79 73.26
C GLU A 414 12.11 -7.73 73.11
N THR A 415 11.81 -6.46 73.32
CA THR A 415 12.84 -5.39 73.31
C THR A 415 13.93 -5.60 74.36
N LYS A 416 13.54 -6.13 75.55
CA LYS A 416 14.52 -6.46 76.61
C LYS A 416 15.46 -7.62 76.26
N LYS A 417 15.10 -8.45 75.24
CA LYS A 417 15.94 -9.55 74.75
C LYS A 417 16.95 -9.09 73.69
N LEU A 418 16.82 -7.89 73.22
CA LEU A 418 17.78 -7.37 72.21
C LEU A 418 19.13 -7.20 72.89
N VAL A 419 20.13 -7.89 72.35
CA VAL A 419 21.52 -7.83 72.81
C VAL A 419 22.36 -7.39 71.59
N PHE A 420 23.28 -6.48 71.82
CA PHE A 420 24.18 -5.98 70.78
C PHE A 420 25.63 -6.38 71.16
N ASP A 421 26.27 -7.15 70.29
CA ASP A 421 27.65 -7.64 70.52
C ASP A 421 28.64 -6.47 70.62
N GLU A 422 28.39 -5.40 69.89
CA GLU A 422 29.23 -4.17 69.88
C GLU A 422 29.19 -3.42 71.20
N MET A 423 28.25 -3.71 72.10
CA MET A 423 28.13 -3.13 73.46
C MET A 423 28.72 -4.05 74.54
N ASN A 424 29.70 -4.90 74.21
CA ASN A 424 30.39 -5.82 75.15
C ASN A 424 29.44 -6.75 75.90
N GLY A 425 28.39 -7.23 75.23
CA GLY A 425 27.38 -8.14 75.82
C GLY A 425 26.50 -7.49 76.87
N LYS A 426 26.60 -6.20 77.08
CA LYS A 426 25.62 -5.46 77.89
C LYS A 426 24.37 -5.33 77.06
N GLY A 427 23.42 -6.19 77.38
CA GLY A 427 22.09 -6.06 76.82
C GLY A 427 21.49 -4.71 77.16
N THR A 428 20.53 -4.31 76.36
CA THR A 428 19.77 -3.06 76.47
C THR A 428 19.01 -2.86 77.81
N ARG A 429 19.34 -3.65 78.83
CA ARG A 429 18.71 -3.55 80.19
C ARG A 429 18.81 -2.16 80.80
N SER A 430 19.74 -1.34 80.39
CA SER A 430 19.88 0.04 80.85
C SER A 430 19.30 1.08 79.91
N VAL A 431 18.79 0.68 78.77
CA VAL A 431 18.32 1.56 77.69
C VAL A 431 16.81 1.62 77.59
N TRP A 432 16.12 0.66 78.24
CA TRP A 432 14.65 0.50 78.15
C TRP A 432 13.97 0.66 79.49
N GLU A 433 14.06 1.84 80.13
CA GLU A 433 13.16 2.25 81.22
C GLU A 433 12.05 3.12 80.63
N SER A 434 10.96 2.47 80.48
CA SER A 434 9.58 2.89 80.29
C SER A 434 9.22 4.38 80.23
N HIS A 435 8.82 4.88 79.13
CA HIS A 435 7.82 5.95 79.02
C HIS A 435 6.71 5.62 78.03
N TRP A 436 5.70 5.18 78.47
CA TRP A 436 4.25 5.17 78.43
C TRP A 436 3.49 5.30 77.10
N LEU A 437 2.70 4.27 76.85
CA LEU A 437 1.50 4.13 76.02
C LEU A 437 0.49 5.24 76.30
N ARG A 438 0.17 6.04 75.32
CA ARG A 438 -1.11 6.77 75.26
C ARG A 438 -2.03 6.06 74.28
N SER A 439 -3.06 5.38 74.76
CA SER A 439 -4.17 4.91 73.92
C SER A 439 -5.06 6.12 73.59
N MET A 440 -5.24 6.45 72.32
CA MET A 440 -6.29 7.37 71.93
C MET A 440 -7.54 6.56 71.60
N GLU A 441 -8.57 6.64 72.43
CA GLU A 441 -9.94 6.34 72.03
C GLU A 441 -10.49 7.52 71.29
N LYS A 442 -11.02 7.35 70.11
CA LYS A 442 -11.86 8.34 69.45
C LYS A 442 -13.17 8.34 70.26
N PRO A 443 -13.60 9.43 70.88
CA PRO A 443 -14.93 9.47 71.47
C PRO A 443 -15.96 9.38 70.38
N ILE A 444 -17.02 8.65 70.65
CA ILE A 444 -18.22 8.45 69.85
C ILE A 444 -18.83 9.80 69.47
#